data_f0f5516d56e161d60d8f54edef02365b
#
_entry.id   f0f5516d56e161d60d8f54edef02365b
#
_cell.length_a   1.000
_cell.length_b   1.000
_cell.length_c   1.000
_cell.angle_alpha   90.00
_cell.angle_beta   90.00
_cell.angle_gamma   90.00
#
_symmetry.space_group_name_H-M   'P 1'
#
loop_
_entity.id
_entity.type
_entity.pdbx_description
1 polymer ?
#
loop_
_entity_poly.entity_id
_entity_poly.type
_entity_poly.pdbx_seq_one_letter_code
_entity_poly.pdbx_strand_id
1 'polypeptide(L)'
;MPPMNVDDVPAAADRLIRKTWLPLISDEENAPTASKFGGTPYLHANEQWPVCGRCHKPMQHFLQLNLNALPISKADVASSQFVAGLPKGLLQFFFCTSKEPGPLCLADNYGNAFAPSHLTRIIQPSGPAAKFNPPAPLFPAKHITNWAEKFDYPSVAEFQLLFGVDPYGKFDNVTFNRLVDREIKKDKLLGWAAWEQNAEYELCPKCKTTMEYFFQIESEDNIPFMFADGGRGQILLCPKDFTTAYVWASG
;
A
#
# COMPACT_ATOMS: atom_id res chain seq x y z
N MET A 1 12.03 -4.58 24.76
CA MET A 1 11.78 -5.94 25.29
C MET A 1 13.11 -6.66 25.40
N PRO A 2 13.33 -7.61 26.33
CA PRO A 2 14.51 -8.45 26.29
C PRO A 2 14.54 -9.26 24.99
N PRO A 3 15.69 -9.58 24.43
CA PRO A 3 15.80 -10.36 23.20
C PRO A 3 15.08 -11.71 23.38
N MET A 4 14.18 -12.02 22.45
CA MET A 4 13.43 -13.27 22.46
C MET A 4 14.36 -14.44 22.10
N ASN A 5 14.15 -15.61 22.74
CA ASN A 5 14.85 -16.81 22.30
C ASN A 5 14.35 -17.21 20.90
N VAL A 6 15.26 -17.58 20.01
CA VAL A 6 14.98 -17.96 18.63
C VAL A 6 13.93 -19.06 18.52
N ASP A 7 13.95 -20.02 19.44
CA ASP A 7 13.00 -21.15 19.49
C ASP A 7 11.56 -20.72 19.79
N ASP A 8 11.37 -19.54 20.40
CA ASP A 8 10.05 -19.02 20.79
C ASP A 8 9.38 -18.19 19.66
N VAL A 9 10.14 -17.82 18.63
CA VAL A 9 9.66 -16.92 17.57
C VAL A 9 8.48 -17.48 16.76
N PRO A 10 8.43 -18.77 16.36
CA PRO A 10 7.27 -19.32 15.66
C PRO A 10 5.97 -19.23 16.45
N ALA A 11 6.03 -19.50 17.77
CA ALA A 11 4.89 -19.38 18.65
C ALA A 11 4.49 -17.93 18.91
N ALA A 12 5.45 -17.00 18.92
CA ALA A 12 5.20 -15.56 18.99
C ALA A 12 4.53 -15.05 17.72
N ALA A 13 4.94 -15.55 16.54
CA ALA A 13 4.32 -15.23 15.25
C ALA A 13 2.84 -15.59 15.23
N ASP A 14 2.48 -16.76 15.73
CA ASP A 14 1.09 -17.22 15.77
C ASP A 14 0.19 -16.30 16.63
N ARG A 15 0.77 -15.53 17.57
CA ARG A 15 0.05 -14.54 18.38
C ARG A 15 -0.10 -13.18 17.69
N LEU A 16 0.62 -12.96 16.59
CA LEU A 16 0.62 -11.70 15.84
C LEU A 16 -0.22 -11.75 14.57
N ILE A 17 -1.07 -12.76 14.45
CA ILE A 17 -2.00 -12.88 13.32
C ILE A 17 -2.88 -11.64 13.24
N ARG A 18 -2.95 -11.04 12.06
CA ARG A 18 -3.85 -9.93 11.73
C ARG A 18 -4.78 -10.33 10.60
N LYS A 19 -5.95 -9.72 10.55
CA LYS A 19 -6.81 -9.80 9.37
C LYS A 19 -6.26 -8.92 8.26
N THR A 20 -6.36 -9.42 7.04
CA THR A 20 -6.12 -8.69 5.81
C THR A 20 -7.21 -8.99 4.81
N TRP A 21 -7.41 -8.13 3.84
CA TRP A 21 -8.45 -8.27 2.83
C TRP A 21 -7.83 -8.17 1.43
N LEU A 22 -8.02 -9.24 0.66
CA LEU A 22 -7.59 -9.29 -0.73
C LEU A 22 -8.72 -8.78 -1.63
N PRO A 23 -8.44 -7.90 -2.61
CA PRO A 23 -9.47 -7.39 -3.51
C PRO A 23 -10.00 -8.49 -4.44
N LEU A 24 -11.31 -8.58 -4.58
CA LEU A 24 -11.99 -9.38 -5.60
C LEU A 24 -12.37 -8.46 -6.76
N ILE A 25 -11.89 -8.79 -7.94
CA ILE A 25 -11.86 -7.91 -9.11
C ILE A 25 -12.94 -8.31 -10.12
N SER A 26 -13.52 -7.28 -10.77
CA SER A 26 -14.35 -7.42 -11.97
C SER A 26 -13.95 -6.33 -12.97
N ASP A 27 -14.10 -6.64 -14.27
CA ASP A 27 -13.95 -5.68 -15.35
C ASP A 27 -15.23 -4.88 -15.63
N GLU A 28 -16.33 -5.18 -14.92
CA GLU A 28 -17.59 -4.45 -15.05
C GLU A 28 -17.45 -3.00 -14.60
N GLU A 29 -17.94 -2.08 -15.43
CA GLU A 29 -17.91 -0.66 -15.12
C GLU A 29 -18.72 -0.35 -13.86
N ASN A 30 -18.21 0.50 -13.01
CA ASN A 30 -18.80 0.84 -11.73
C ASN A 30 -18.81 2.36 -11.53
N ALA A 31 -19.43 2.83 -10.44
CA ALA A 31 -19.53 4.25 -10.12
C ALA A 31 -18.13 4.93 -10.11
N PRO A 32 -18.03 6.22 -10.53
CA PRO A 32 -16.75 6.94 -10.53
C PRO A 32 -16.03 6.92 -9.18
N THR A 33 -16.75 6.84 -8.07
CA THR A 33 -16.23 6.78 -6.71
C THR A 33 -15.95 5.37 -6.19
N ALA A 34 -16.18 4.33 -7.02
CA ALA A 34 -15.91 2.96 -6.63
C ALA A 34 -14.40 2.69 -6.45
N SER A 35 -14.08 1.71 -5.62
CA SER A 35 -12.71 1.22 -5.47
C SER A 35 -12.28 0.51 -6.75
N LYS A 36 -11.05 0.80 -7.23
CA LYS A 36 -10.50 0.22 -8.45
C LYS A 36 -8.99 0.37 -8.54
N PHE A 37 -8.40 -0.49 -9.32
CA PHE A 37 -7.07 -0.32 -9.87
C PHE A 37 -7.16 0.27 -11.29
N GLY A 38 -6.19 1.08 -11.66
CA GLY A 38 -6.11 1.66 -13.01
C GLY A 38 -7.34 2.48 -13.40
N GLY A 39 -7.53 2.65 -14.71
CA GLY A 39 -8.65 3.40 -15.27
C GLY A 39 -8.67 4.87 -14.86
N THR A 40 -9.80 5.53 -15.14
CA THR A 40 -10.00 6.95 -14.79
C THR A 40 -10.42 7.09 -13.33
N PRO A 41 -9.65 7.80 -12.47
CA PRO A 41 -10.04 8.09 -11.10
C PRO A 41 -11.19 9.09 -11.03
N TYR A 42 -11.80 9.24 -9.86
CA TYR A 42 -12.61 10.42 -9.57
C TYR A 42 -11.71 11.64 -9.44
N LEU A 43 -11.98 12.69 -10.20
CA LEU A 43 -11.41 14.02 -10.02
C LEU A 43 -12.54 15.03 -9.93
N HIS A 44 -12.34 16.13 -9.18
CA HIS A 44 -13.31 17.22 -9.12
C HIS A 44 -13.44 17.92 -10.48
N ALA A 45 -14.59 18.55 -10.74
CA ALA A 45 -14.95 19.11 -12.06
C ALA A 45 -13.88 20.03 -12.68
N ASN A 46 -13.13 20.77 -11.89
CA ASN A 46 -12.08 21.70 -12.34
C ASN A 46 -10.67 21.23 -11.99
N GLU A 47 -10.53 19.99 -11.57
CA GLU A 47 -9.23 19.45 -11.17
C GLU A 47 -8.43 19.03 -12.41
N GLN A 48 -7.15 19.37 -12.40
CA GLN A 48 -6.22 18.93 -13.46
C GLN A 48 -5.70 17.53 -13.13
N TRP A 49 -5.31 16.82 -14.21
CA TRP A 49 -4.67 15.52 -14.04
C TRP A 49 -3.35 15.66 -13.27
N PRO A 50 -3.07 14.77 -12.27
CA PRO A 50 -1.83 14.81 -11.55
C PRO A 50 -0.60 14.62 -12.44
N VAL A 51 0.37 15.52 -12.28
CA VAL A 51 1.64 15.47 -13.01
C VAL A 51 2.79 15.22 -12.05
N CYS A 52 3.80 14.52 -12.52
CA CYS A 52 5.01 14.26 -11.76
C CYS A 52 5.75 15.57 -11.47
N GLY A 53 6.02 15.85 -10.20
CA GLY A 53 6.78 17.05 -9.80
C GLY A 53 8.25 17.04 -10.26
N ARG A 54 8.76 15.88 -10.68
CA ARG A 54 10.13 15.75 -11.17
C ARG A 54 10.26 15.93 -12.68
N CYS A 55 9.46 15.19 -13.48
CA CYS A 55 9.58 15.22 -14.93
C CYS A 55 8.43 15.95 -15.63
N HIS A 56 7.45 16.44 -14.88
CA HIS A 56 6.27 17.16 -15.34
C HIS A 56 5.37 16.40 -16.34
N LYS A 57 5.57 15.08 -16.46
CA LYS A 57 4.69 14.21 -17.27
C LYS A 57 3.50 13.76 -16.45
N PRO A 58 2.35 13.44 -17.10
CA PRO A 58 1.19 12.87 -16.42
C PRO A 58 1.56 11.58 -15.67
N MET A 59 1.10 11.45 -14.43
CA MET A 59 1.24 10.22 -13.67
C MET A 59 0.20 9.19 -14.11
N GLN A 60 0.51 7.90 -13.96
CA GLN A 60 -0.48 6.84 -14.05
C GLN A 60 -1.31 6.77 -12.77
N HIS A 61 -2.61 6.53 -12.94
CA HIS A 61 -3.48 6.18 -11.81
C HIS A 61 -3.31 4.69 -11.51
N PHE A 62 -2.94 4.36 -10.29
CA PHE A 62 -2.73 2.99 -9.82
C PHE A 62 -3.90 2.47 -9.01
N LEU A 63 -4.37 3.26 -8.05
CA LEU A 63 -5.36 2.79 -7.08
C LEU A 63 -6.30 3.92 -6.66
N GLN A 64 -7.57 3.62 -6.58
CA GLN A 64 -8.58 4.38 -5.85
C GLN A 64 -9.31 3.45 -4.88
N LEU A 65 -9.36 3.81 -3.61
CA LEU A 65 -10.14 3.10 -2.59
C LEU A 65 -11.25 4.01 -2.06
N ASN A 66 -12.47 3.53 -2.09
CA ASN A 66 -13.58 4.16 -1.39
C ASN A 66 -13.53 3.77 0.10
N LEU A 67 -13.00 4.66 0.91
CA LEU A 67 -12.78 4.43 2.34
C LEU A 67 -14.09 4.25 3.14
N ASN A 68 -15.23 4.68 2.57
CA ASN A 68 -16.54 4.46 3.19
C ASN A 68 -17.10 3.05 2.96
N ALA A 69 -16.53 2.30 2.01
CA ALA A 69 -16.98 0.99 1.59
C ALA A 69 -15.94 -0.12 1.81
N LEU A 70 -15.00 0.10 2.71
CA LEU A 70 -14.01 -0.93 3.07
C LEU A 70 -14.65 -2.03 3.93
N PRO A 71 -14.18 -3.28 3.86
CA PRO A 71 -14.73 -4.42 4.59
C PRO A 71 -14.33 -4.45 6.07
N ILE A 72 -13.87 -3.34 6.62
CA ILE A 72 -13.24 -3.22 7.93
C ILE A 72 -14.29 -2.91 8.97
N SER A 73 -14.43 -3.76 9.97
CA SER A 73 -15.30 -3.51 11.13
C SER A 73 -14.64 -2.59 12.16
N LYS A 74 -15.44 -2.07 13.10
CA LYS A 74 -14.91 -1.29 14.24
C LYS A 74 -13.94 -2.09 15.09
N ALA A 75 -14.15 -3.42 15.22
CA ALA A 75 -13.27 -4.29 15.97
C ALA A 75 -11.91 -4.46 15.26
N ASP A 76 -11.91 -4.56 13.94
CA ASP A 76 -10.68 -4.64 13.14
C ASP A 76 -9.88 -3.33 13.24
N VAL A 77 -10.56 -2.18 13.20
CA VAL A 77 -9.92 -0.86 13.42
C VAL A 77 -9.35 -0.77 14.84
N ALA A 78 -10.07 -1.22 15.86
CA ALA A 78 -9.61 -1.17 17.25
C ALA A 78 -8.41 -2.10 17.52
N SER A 79 -8.25 -3.18 16.75
CA SER A 79 -7.09 -4.08 16.81
C SER A 79 -5.91 -3.58 15.99
N SER A 80 -6.12 -2.59 15.14
CA SER A 80 -5.09 -1.88 14.38
C SER A 80 -4.62 -0.63 15.14
N GLN A 81 -3.58 0.01 14.65
CA GLN A 81 -3.13 1.28 15.24
C GLN A 81 -4.00 2.49 14.84
N PHE A 82 -5.01 2.28 14.00
CA PHE A 82 -6.01 3.30 13.63
C PHE A 82 -7.15 3.42 14.65
N VAL A 83 -6.83 3.39 15.94
CA VAL A 83 -7.82 3.37 17.04
C VAL A 83 -8.81 4.54 16.98
N ALA A 84 -8.41 5.67 16.40
CA ALA A 84 -9.28 6.85 16.20
C ALA A 84 -10.27 6.68 15.04
N GLY A 85 -10.24 5.57 14.32
CA GLY A 85 -11.04 5.31 13.12
C GLY A 85 -10.26 5.51 11.83
N LEU A 86 -10.91 5.25 10.69
CA LEU A 86 -10.36 5.50 9.38
C LEU A 86 -10.90 6.80 8.79
N PRO A 87 -10.14 7.49 7.93
CA PRO A 87 -10.66 8.64 7.21
C PRO A 87 -11.80 8.22 6.27
N LYS A 88 -12.64 9.20 5.92
CA LYS A 88 -13.68 9.03 4.90
C LYS A 88 -13.20 9.57 3.56
N GLY A 89 -13.91 9.22 2.48
CA GLY A 89 -13.63 9.72 1.15
C GLY A 89 -12.94 8.70 0.25
N LEU A 90 -12.13 9.19 -0.67
CA LEU A 90 -11.37 8.36 -1.61
C LEU A 90 -9.87 8.52 -1.33
N LEU A 91 -9.20 7.42 -1.04
CA LEU A 91 -7.75 7.35 -1.13
C LEU A 91 -7.39 7.13 -2.59
N GLN A 92 -6.48 7.94 -3.11
CA GLN A 92 -5.99 7.83 -4.49
C GLN A 92 -4.47 7.75 -4.50
N PHE A 93 -3.96 6.89 -5.37
CA PHE A 93 -2.53 6.74 -5.61
C PHE A 93 -2.21 6.87 -7.10
N PHE A 94 -1.29 7.80 -7.40
CA PHE A 94 -0.74 8.03 -8.72
C PHE A 94 0.78 7.87 -8.66
N PHE A 95 1.35 7.29 -9.70
CA PHE A 95 2.76 7.00 -9.77
C PHE A 95 3.33 7.37 -11.14
N CYS A 96 4.53 7.95 -11.16
CA CYS A 96 5.21 8.29 -12.41
C CYS A 96 5.89 7.06 -12.99
N THR A 97 5.37 6.60 -14.12
CA THR A 97 5.94 5.46 -14.88
C THR A 97 6.83 5.90 -16.03
N SER A 98 7.17 7.19 -16.13
CA SER A 98 7.99 7.71 -17.21
C SER A 98 9.41 7.15 -17.16
N LYS A 99 9.84 6.61 -18.30
CA LYS A 99 11.21 6.12 -18.52
C LYS A 99 12.18 7.21 -19.02
N GLU A 100 11.67 8.41 -19.29
CA GLU A 100 12.47 9.53 -19.82
C GLU A 100 12.35 10.77 -18.92
N PRO A 101 13.46 11.44 -18.65
CA PRO A 101 14.83 11.18 -19.09
C PRO A 101 15.57 10.12 -18.23
N GLY A 102 15.29 8.84 -18.45
CA GLY A 102 15.87 7.71 -17.73
C GLY A 102 15.07 7.29 -16.48
N PRO A 103 15.58 6.37 -15.65
CA PRO A 103 14.87 5.80 -14.51
C PRO A 103 14.70 6.76 -13.31
N LEU A 104 14.97 8.06 -13.51
CA LEU A 104 15.06 9.06 -12.44
C LEU A 104 13.83 9.15 -11.55
N CYS A 105 12.61 9.03 -12.13
CA CYS A 105 11.39 9.13 -11.32
C CYS A 105 11.14 7.89 -10.47
N LEU A 106 11.50 6.71 -10.94
CA LEU A 106 11.43 5.48 -10.16
C LEU A 106 12.48 5.51 -9.04
N ALA A 107 13.72 5.85 -9.38
CA ALA A 107 14.80 5.97 -8.41
C ALA A 107 14.54 7.05 -7.34
N ASP A 108 13.87 8.15 -7.70
CA ASP A 108 13.51 9.23 -6.78
C ASP A 108 12.56 8.76 -5.66
N ASN A 109 11.72 7.76 -5.95
CA ASN A 109 10.81 7.17 -4.95
C ASN A 109 11.50 6.15 -4.02
N TYR A 110 12.66 5.63 -4.42
CA TYR A 110 13.36 4.64 -3.59
C TYR A 110 13.92 5.32 -2.33
N GLY A 111 13.49 4.87 -1.17
CA GLY A 111 13.88 5.47 0.12
C GLY A 111 13.37 6.90 0.36
N ASN A 112 12.37 7.37 -0.42
CA ASN A 112 11.77 8.69 -0.25
C ASN A 112 10.24 8.61 -0.29
N ALA A 113 9.65 8.44 0.86
CA ALA A 113 8.21 8.25 1.05
C ALA A 113 7.33 9.46 0.65
N PHE A 114 7.94 10.61 0.40
CA PHE A 114 7.29 11.87 0.03
C PHE A 114 7.84 12.43 -1.29
N ALA A 115 8.36 11.56 -2.16
CA ALA A 115 8.93 11.97 -3.44
C ALA A 115 7.90 12.66 -4.34
N PRO A 116 8.29 13.69 -5.12
CA PRO A 116 7.38 14.39 -6.03
C PRO A 116 6.98 13.57 -7.27
N SER A 117 7.53 12.38 -7.43
CA SER A 117 7.25 11.44 -8.53
C SER A 117 6.11 10.46 -8.24
N HIS A 118 5.46 10.58 -7.09
CA HIS A 118 4.18 9.95 -6.79
C HIS A 118 3.23 10.95 -6.10
N LEU A 119 1.95 10.60 -6.05
CA LEU A 119 0.94 11.32 -5.29
C LEU A 119 0.02 10.30 -4.61
N THR A 120 0.07 10.27 -3.29
CA THR A 120 -0.93 9.58 -2.49
C THR A 120 -1.74 10.64 -1.75
N ARG A 121 -3.08 10.54 -1.79
CA ARG A 121 -3.94 11.55 -1.17
C ARG A 121 -5.29 10.98 -0.76
N ILE A 122 -5.99 11.69 0.13
CA ILE A 122 -7.38 11.41 0.47
C ILE A 122 -8.21 12.64 0.10
N ILE A 123 -9.26 12.43 -0.71
CA ILE A 123 -10.17 13.49 -1.16
C ILE A 123 -11.61 13.18 -0.76
N GLN A 124 -12.42 14.22 -0.61
CA GLN A 124 -13.85 14.09 -0.37
C GLN A 124 -14.59 14.34 -1.70
N PRO A 125 -15.24 13.33 -2.29
CA PRO A 125 -16.01 13.53 -3.51
C PRO A 125 -17.11 14.57 -3.30
N SER A 126 -17.21 15.52 -4.21
CA SER A 126 -18.27 16.52 -4.24
C SER A 126 -18.71 16.79 -5.67
N GLY A 127 -20.01 16.59 -5.92
CA GLY A 127 -20.55 16.73 -7.26
C GLY A 127 -20.14 15.61 -8.24
N PRO A 128 -20.42 15.78 -9.54
CA PRO A 128 -20.08 14.81 -10.56
C PRO A 128 -18.54 14.76 -10.79
N ALA A 129 -18.05 13.59 -11.18
CA ALA A 129 -16.66 13.44 -11.60
C ALA A 129 -16.36 14.29 -12.83
N ALA A 130 -15.14 14.79 -12.93
CA ALA A 130 -14.66 15.51 -14.09
C ALA A 130 -14.77 14.64 -15.36
N LYS A 131 -15.20 15.24 -16.45
CA LYS A 131 -15.17 14.63 -17.78
C LYS A 131 -13.95 15.15 -18.51
N PHE A 132 -12.97 14.31 -18.74
CA PHE A 132 -11.78 14.66 -19.51
C PHE A 132 -11.22 13.42 -20.23
N ASN A 133 -10.45 13.68 -21.27
CA ASN A 133 -9.65 12.64 -21.90
C ASN A 133 -8.35 12.48 -21.10
N PRO A 134 -8.00 11.29 -20.64
CA PRO A 134 -6.74 11.06 -19.96
C PRO A 134 -5.57 11.52 -20.85
N PRO A 135 -4.56 12.19 -20.29
CA PRO A 135 -3.45 12.75 -21.07
C PRO A 135 -2.49 11.70 -21.65
N ALA A 136 -2.66 10.43 -21.26
CA ALA A 136 -1.91 9.28 -21.76
C ALA A 136 -2.80 8.03 -21.66
N PRO A 137 -2.48 6.93 -22.36
CA PRO A 137 -3.12 5.65 -22.16
C PRO A 137 -3.00 5.23 -20.69
N LEU A 138 -4.13 4.92 -20.05
CA LEU A 138 -4.17 4.46 -18.67
C LEU A 138 -4.07 2.93 -18.61
N PHE A 139 -3.63 2.41 -17.48
CA PHE A 139 -3.81 1.00 -17.19
C PHE A 139 -5.30 0.64 -17.23
N PRO A 140 -5.67 -0.55 -17.70
CA PRO A 140 -7.05 -1.00 -17.70
C PRO A 140 -7.66 -0.90 -16.30
N ALA A 141 -8.93 -0.46 -16.24
CA ALA A 141 -9.65 -0.43 -14.97
C ALA A 141 -9.98 -1.86 -14.52
N LYS A 142 -9.68 -2.16 -13.25
CA LYS A 142 -10.14 -3.37 -12.56
C LYS A 142 -10.89 -2.93 -11.31
N HIS A 143 -12.20 -3.13 -11.30
CA HIS A 143 -13.05 -2.70 -10.20
C HIS A 143 -12.98 -3.67 -9.02
N ILE A 144 -12.76 -3.15 -7.82
CA ILE A 144 -12.82 -3.95 -6.58
C ILE A 144 -14.29 -4.02 -6.18
N THR A 145 -14.90 -5.17 -6.40
CA THR A 145 -16.34 -5.41 -6.16
C THR A 145 -16.61 -6.02 -4.79
N ASN A 146 -15.63 -6.70 -4.24
CA ASN A 146 -15.72 -7.32 -2.92
C ASN A 146 -14.29 -7.57 -2.37
N TRP A 147 -14.21 -8.17 -1.19
CA TRP A 147 -12.98 -8.46 -0.48
C TRP A 147 -12.99 -9.87 0.11
N ALA A 148 -11.90 -10.59 -0.02
CA ALA A 148 -11.69 -11.88 0.62
C ALA A 148 -10.90 -11.69 1.91
N GLU A 149 -11.52 -11.93 3.06
CA GLU A 149 -10.84 -11.93 4.36
C GLU A 149 -9.82 -13.07 4.42
N LYS A 150 -8.62 -12.76 4.89
CA LYS A 150 -7.53 -13.71 5.14
C LYS A 150 -6.87 -13.41 6.49
N PHE A 151 -6.10 -14.36 6.98
CA PHE A 151 -5.19 -14.18 8.10
C PHE A 151 -3.78 -13.97 7.57
N ASP A 152 -3.13 -12.93 8.05
CA ASP A 152 -1.81 -12.49 7.62
C ASP A 152 -0.83 -12.54 8.78
N TYR A 153 0.41 -12.84 8.46
CA TYR A 153 1.50 -13.00 9.41
C TYR A 153 2.56 -11.95 9.16
N PRO A 154 3.29 -11.51 10.20
CA PRO A 154 4.37 -10.56 10.01
C PRO A 154 5.45 -11.13 9.08
N SER A 155 5.96 -10.27 8.20
CA SER A 155 7.10 -10.60 7.34
C SER A 155 8.37 -10.80 8.16
N VAL A 156 9.40 -11.35 7.52
CA VAL A 156 10.73 -11.50 8.14
C VAL A 156 11.26 -10.17 8.66
N ALA A 157 11.08 -9.08 7.90
CA ALA A 157 11.50 -7.75 8.32
C ALA A 157 10.70 -7.21 9.52
N GLU A 158 9.41 -7.54 9.61
CA GLU A 158 8.60 -7.21 10.78
C GLU A 158 9.09 -7.94 12.05
N PHE A 159 9.51 -9.19 11.92
CA PHE A 159 10.11 -9.93 13.04
C PHE A 159 11.37 -9.26 13.54
N GLN A 160 12.24 -8.83 12.62
CA GLN A 160 13.45 -8.12 12.98
C GLN A 160 13.13 -6.83 13.73
N LEU A 161 12.13 -6.07 13.27
CA LEU A 161 11.69 -4.84 13.91
C LEU A 161 11.06 -5.10 15.30
N LEU A 162 10.18 -6.10 15.40
CA LEU A 162 9.42 -6.36 16.62
C LEU A 162 10.23 -7.02 17.73
N PHE A 163 11.16 -7.90 17.37
CA PHE A 163 11.87 -8.76 18.31
C PHE A 163 13.39 -8.53 18.40
N GLY A 164 13.93 -7.69 17.50
CA GLY A 164 15.37 -7.47 17.41
C GLY A 164 16.15 -8.73 17.00
N VAL A 165 15.46 -9.70 16.38
CA VAL A 165 16.05 -10.96 15.92
C VAL A 165 16.21 -10.89 14.43
N ASP A 166 17.45 -11.00 13.94
CA ASP A 166 17.70 -11.22 12.52
C ASP A 166 17.38 -12.68 12.17
N PRO A 167 16.34 -12.93 11.37
CA PRO A 167 15.96 -14.31 11.01
C PRO A 167 16.96 -14.95 10.05
N TYR A 168 17.73 -14.15 9.31
CA TYR A 168 18.72 -14.67 8.37
C TYR A 168 19.91 -15.28 9.13
N GLY A 169 20.12 -16.59 8.95
CA GLY A 169 21.22 -17.33 9.56
C GLY A 169 21.04 -17.71 11.04
N LYS A 170 19.94 -17.32 11.68
CA LYS A 170 19.60 -17.71 13.06
C LYS A 170 18.52 -18.78 13.15
N PHE A 171 17.63 -18.86 12.17
CA PHE A 171 16.67 -19.95 12.06
C PHE A 171 17.22 -21.06 11.19
N ASP A 172 16.85 -22.31 11.52
CA ASP A 172 17.02 -23.39 10.57
C ASP A 172 16.12 -23.13 9.33
N ASN A 173 16.46 -23.76 8.21
CA ASN A 173 15.75 -23.54 6.94
C ASN A 173 14.25 -23.87 7.03
N VAL A 174 13.84 -24.80 7.87
CA VAL A 174 12.43 -25.21 8.02
C VAL A 174 11.65 -24.08 8.69
N THR A 175 12.18 -23.57 9.79
CA THR A 175 11.57 -22.45 10.53
C THR A 175 11.52 -21.18 9.69
N PHE A 176 12.61 -20.85 9.00
CA PHE A 176 12.66 -19.68 8.12
C PHE A 176 11.62 -19.78 6.98
N ASN A 177 11.60 -20.88 6.24
CA ASN A 177 10.64 -21.09 5.17
C ASN A 177 9.19 -21.03 5.68
N ARG A 178 8.93 -21.63 6.86
CA ARG A 178 7.60 -21.57 7.48
C ARG A 178 7.13 -20.13 7.77
N LEU A 179 8.03 -19.21 8.06
CA LEU A 179 7.70 -17.79 8.23
C LEU A 179 7.44 -17.12 6.89
N VAL A 180 8.33 -17.33 5.91
CA VAL A 180 8.22 -16.75 4.57
C VAL A 180 6.98 -17.24 3.82
N ASP A 181 6.66 -18.53 3.90
CA ASP A 181 5.51 -19.14 3.22
C ASP A 181 4.14 -18.61 3.72
N ARG A 182 4.12 -17.94 4.87
CA ARG A 182 2.91 -17.33 5.43
C ARG A 182 2.68 -15.89 5.00
N GLU A 183 3.69 -15.25 4.42
CA GLU A 183 3.56 -13.88 3.91
C GLU A 183 2.60 -13.83 2.73
N ILE A 184 1.67 -12.89 2.77
CA ILE A 184 0.78 -12.63 1.63
C ILE A 184 1.41 -11.56 0.75
N LYS A 185 2.03 -11.98 -0.35
CA LYS A 185 2.67 -11.13 -1.37
C LYS A 185 1.67 -10.85 -2.50
N LYS A 186 0.64 -10.08 -2.19
CA LYS A 186 -0.48 -9.72 -3.07
C LYS A 186 -0.90 -8.28 -2.80
N ASP A 187 -1.70 -7.71 -3.70
CA ASP A 187 -2.46 -6.50 -3.38
C ASP A 187 -3.35 -6.78 -2.18
N LYS A 188 -3.17 -6.04 -1.09
CA LYS A 188 -3.92 -6.30 0.14
C LYS A 188 -4.12 -5.06 1.00
N LEU A 189 -5.25 -5.05 1.71
CA LEU A 189 -5.65 -4.01 2.65
C LEU A 189 -5.39 -4.47 4.09
N LEU A 190 -4.67 -3.68 4.87
CA LEU A 190 -4.26 -3.99 6.25
C LEU A 190 -3.52 -5.33 6.42
N GLY A 191 -3.48 -5.87 7.62
CA GLY A 191 -2.62 -7.01 7.95
C GLY A 191 -1.20 -6.56 8.27
N TRP A 192 -0.22 -7.20 7.67
CA TRP A 192 1.20 -6.89 7.77
C TRP A 192 1.77 -6.54 6.41
N ALA A 193 2.65 -5.56 6.34
CA ALA A 193 3.37 -5.30 5.10
C ALA A 193 4.33 -6.46 4.79
N ALA A 194 4.32 -6.93 3.55
CA ALA A 194 5.34 -7.86 3.08
C ALA A 194 6.52 -7.04 2.55
N TRP A 195 7.44 -6.68 3.44
CA TRP A 195 8.61 -5.90 3.08
C TRP A 195 9.60 -6.71 2.25
N GLU A 196 10.20 -6.10 1.24
CA GLU A 196 11.23 -6.77 0.43
C GLU A 196 12.59 -6.84 1.13
N GLN A 197 12.93 -5.82 1.86
CA GLN A 197 14.23 -5.70 2.54
C GLN A 197 14.01 -5.44 4.03
N ASN A 198 13.89 -4.19 4.42
CA ASN A 198 13.67 -3.77 5.80
C ASN A 198 12.27 -3.21 5.97
N ALA A 199 11.75 -3.20 7.19
CA ALA A 199 10.52 -2.51 7.50
C ALA A 199 10.73 -0.99 7.42
N GLU A 200 10.05 -0.34 6.46
CA GLU A 200 10.21 1.08 6.14
C GLU A 200 9.01 1.90 6.65
N TYR A 201 8.84 1.95 7.96
CA TYR A 201 7.84 2.81 8.58
C TYR A 201 8.34 4.24 8.71
N GLU A 202 7.67 5.16 8.04
CA GLU A 202 8.03 6.56 8.02
C GLU A 202 7.46 7.36 9.19
N LEU A 203 8.08 8.50 9.48
CA LEU A 203 7.53 9.47 10.42
C LEU A 203 6.63 10.46 9.70
N CYS A 204 5.42 10.67 10.22
CA CYS A 204 4.52 11.71 9.70
C CYS A 204 5.22 13.08 9.73
N PRO A 205 5.31 13.79 8.60
CA PRO A 205 5.99 15.08 8.54
C PRO A 205 5.34 16.14 9.41
N LYS A 206 4.03 16.01 9.72
CA LYS A 206 3.26 16.96 10.52
C LYS A 206 3.40 16.69 12.02
N CYS A 207 3.09 15.47 12.48
CA CYS A 207 3.00 15.18 13.91
C CYS A 207 4.11 14.28 14.44
N LYS A 208 5.06 13.85 13.61
CA LYS A 208 6.21 12.98 13.95
C LYS A 208 5.83 11.62 14.57
N THR A 209 4.58 11.21 14.44
CA THR A 209 4.15 9.86 14.80
C THR A 209 4.55 8.90 13.70
N THR A 210 4.97 7.69 14.06
CA THR A 210 5.22 6.61 13.08
C THR A 210 3.94 6.36 12.28
N MET A 211 4.07 6.33 10.97
CA MET A 211 2.96 6.05 10.06
C MET A 211 2.74 4.53 10.01
N GLU A 212 1.50 4.14 9.77
CA GLU A 212 1.08 2.74 9.78
C GLU A 212 0.83 2.22 8.38
N TYR A 213 1.15 0.95 8.16
CA TYR A 213 0.83 0.26 6.93
C TYR A 213 -0.69 0.21 6.71
N PHE A 214 -1.11 0.55 5.47
CA PHE A 214 -2.53 0.57 5.11
C PHE A 214 -2.86 -0.30 3.91
N PHE A 215 -2.12 -0.18 2.81
CA PHE A 215 -2.36 -0.94 1.59
C PHE A 215 -1.06 -1.31 0.89
N GLN A 216 -0.97 -2.52 0.37
CA GLN A 216 0.14 -3.01 -0.44
C GLN A 216 -0.27 -3.12 -1.90
N ILE A 217 0.63 -2.72 -2.80
CA ILE A 217 0.52 -2.89 -4.24
C ILE A 217 1.67 -3.80 -4.67
N GLU A 218 1.31 -4.97 -5.20
CA GLU A 218 2.25 -5.97 -5.69
C GLU A 218 2.56 -5.76 -7.17
N SER A 219 3.79 -6.04 -7.59
CA SER A 219 4.16 -6.06 -9.00
C SER A 219 3.27 -7.03 -9.78
N GLU A 220 2.69 -6.55 -10.88
CA GLU A 220 1.92 -7.32 -11.85
C GLU A 220 0.73 -8.14 -11.28
N ASP A 221 0.25 -7.83 -10.06
CA ASP A 221 -0.96 -8.47 -9.53
C ASP A 221 -2.23 -7.87 -10.18
N ASN A 222 -2.68 -6.70 -9.77
CA ASN A 222 -3.84 -6.06 -10.39
C ASN A 222 -3.46 -4.88 -11.30
N ILE A 223 -2.28 -4.31 -11.16
CA ILE A 223 -1.72 -3.30 -12.06
C ILE A 223 -0.64 -3.94 -12.94
N PRO A 224 -0.65 -3.75 -14.28
CA PRO A 224 0.37 -4.26 -15.19
C PRO A 224 1.64 -3.39 -15.12
N PHE A 225 2.23 -3.32 -13.93
CA PHE A 225 3.43 -2.57 -13.63
C PHE A 225 4.32 -3.36 -12.69
N MET A 226 5.61 -3.40 -13.02
CA MET A 226 6.63 -4.05 -12.21
C MET A 226 7.47 -2.98 -11.51
N PHE A 227 7.52 -3.02 -10.18
CA PHE A 227 8.40 -2.17 -9.39
C PHE A 227 9.81 -2.76 -9.43
N ALA A 228 10.64 -2.21 -10.34
CA ALA A 228 11.99 -2.68 -10.64
C ALA A 228 12.03 -4.21 -10.86
N ASP A 229 12.69 -4.97 -10.01
CA ASP A 229 12.88 -6.42 -10.14
C ASP A 229 11.88 -7.17 -9.23
N GLY A 230 10.59 -7.10 -9.58
CA GLY A 230 9.52 -7.79 -8.86
C GLY A 230 9.20 -7.23 -7.47
N GLY A 231 9.53 -5.96 -7.21
CA GLY A 231 9.26 -5.31 -5.94
C GLY A 231 7.79 -5.02 -5.67
N ARG A 232 7.53 -4.38 -4.55
CA ARG A 232 6.19 -3.95 -4.13
C ARG A 232 6.20 -2.63 -3.42
N GLY A 233 5.05 -1.97 -3.41
CA GLY A 233 4.88 -0.70 -2.75
C GLY A 233 3.87 -0.75 -1.61
N GLN A 234 4.11 0.05 -0.57
CA GLN A 234 3.25 0.18 0.59
C GLN A 234 2.76 1.61 0.74
N ILE A 235 1.45 1.76 0.84
CA ILE A 235 0.82 3.02 1.24
C ILE A 235 0.74 3.02 2.75
N LEU A 236 1.29 4.08 3.35
CA LEU A 236 1.25 4.31 4.79
C LEU A 236 0.28 5.46 5.10
N LEU A 237 -0.37 5.37 6.25
CA LEU A 237 -1.21 6.45 6.79
C LEU A 237 -0.74 6.84 8.19
N CYS A 238 -0.74 8.13 8.46
CA CYS A 238 -0.59 8.61 9.83
C CYS A 238 -1.85 8.27 10.65
N PRO A 239 -1.73 7.58 11.80
CA PRO A 239 -2.90 7.20 12.60
C PRO A 239 -3.57 8.38 13.30
N LYS A 240 -2.96 9.59 13.30
CA LYS A 240 -3.49 10.78 13.96
C LYS A 240 -4.16 11.77 13.00
N ASP A 241 -3.56 12.00 11.84
CA ASP A 241 -4.01 13.07 10.93
C ASP A 241 -4.24 12.59 9.50
N PHE A 242 -4.08 11.26 9.26
CA PHE A 242 -4.26 10.60 7.97
C PHE A 242 -3.39 11.16 6.83
N THR A 243 -2.31 11.84 7.15
CA THR A 243 -1.27 12.13 6.16
C THR A 243 -0.83 10.82 5.52
N THR A 244 -0.70 10.83 4.20
CA THR A 244 -0.35 9.64 3.40
C THR A 244 1.13 9.67 3.03
N ALA A 245 1.73 8.51 2.92
CA ALA A 245 3.06 8.29 2.39
C ALA A 245 3.07 7.05 1.49
N TYR A 246 4.10 6.90 0.69
CA TYR A 246 4.30 5.72 -0.13
C TYR A 246 5.77 5.33 -0.14
N VAL A 247 6.05 4.08 0.14
CA VAL A 247 7.39 3.48 0.06
C VAL A 247 7.34 2.27 -0.85
N TRP A 248 8.46 1.92 -1.46
CA TRP A 248 8.58 0.70 -2.25
C TRP A 248 10.02 0.19 -2.23
N ALA A 249 10.18 -1.12 -2.37
CA ALA A 249 11.46 -1.77 -2.52
C ALA A 249 11.37 -2.94 -3.51
N SER A 250 12.52 -3.35 -4.04
CA SER A 250 12.68 -4.56 -4.86
C SER A 250 13.79 -5.45 -4.29
N GLY A 251 13.70 -6.74 -4.58
CA GLY A 251 14.70 -7.73 -4.20
C GLY A 251 16.00 -7.64 -5.00
#